data_5e30aa97dda70ce24b6b87cce52123dd
#
_entry.id   5e30aa97dda70ce24b6b87cce52123dd
#
_cell.length_a   1.000
_cell.length_b   1.000
_cell.length_c   1.000
_cell.angle_alpha   90.00
_cell.angle_beta   90.00
_cell.angle_gamma   90.00
#
_symmetry.space_group_name_H-M   'P 1'
#
loop_
_entity.id
_entity.type
_entity.pdbx_description
1 polymer ?
#
loop_
_entity_poly.entity_id
_entity_poly.type
_entity_poly.pdbx_seq_one_letter_code
_entity_poly.pdbx_strand_id
1 'polypeptide(L)'
;MNPAFHSIVVHVLTGTLIFGTGAAVALFALRFSVLARFRYLAPAADMAALFAIWIGTLVSLAAMVTGAAIHSLEASLNSPVIRNKISSGILLIVSYGLFLFLRHRIGPRLWNNDLMAGFAAFLTAAGLHWNIVTNSIGGTVAGVPSGYENIVRFSGVETRFTYYLPSWTLLLIAAVGVGMLVLAFTDRRSKDGVADDALVGSD
;
A
#
# COMPACT_ATOMS: atom_id res chain seq x y z
N MET A 1 -1.75 10.66 23.04
CA MET A 1 -1.19 9.31 22.77
C MET A 1 0.33 9.36 22.93
N ASN A 2 0.96 8.26 23.36
CA ASN A 2 2.42 8.21 23.51
C ASN A 2 3.10 8.11 22.10
N PRO A 3 4.01 9.04 21.74
CA PRO A 3 4.74 9.01 20.46
C PRO A 3 5.53 7.72 20.24
N ALA A 4 6.06 7.09 21.30
CA ALA A 4 6.78 5.82 21.20
C ALA A 4 5.88 4.68 20.68
N PHE A 5 4.62 4.64 21.05
CA PHE A 5 3.67 3.64 20.55
C PHE A 5 3.45 3.80 19.04
N HIS A 6 3.25 5.03 18.57
CA HIS A 6 3.13 5.30 17.14
C HIS A 6 4.40 4.86 16.37
N SER A 7 5.58 5.11 16.92
CA SER A 7 6.85 4.68 16.32
C SER A 7 6.92 3.15 16.16
N ILE A 8 6.52 2.38 17.17
CA ILE A 8 6.47 0.91 17.09
C ILE A 8 5.53 0.46 15.96
N VAL A 9 4.32 1.04 15.88
CA VAL A 9 3.35 0.72 14.81
C VAL A 9 3.96 1.00 13.43
N VAL A 10 4.67 2.12 13.25
CA VAL A 10 5.34 2.49 12.00
C VAL A 10 6.46 1.50 11.64
N HIS A 11 7.23 1.01 12.60
CA HIS A 11 8.28 0.02 12.34
C HIS A 11 7.71 -1.33 11.90
N VAL A 12 6.65 -1.81 12.57
CA VAL A 12 5.94 -3.03 12.15
C VAL A 12 5.38 -2.89 10.76
N LEU A 13 4.71 -1.78 10.47
CA LEU A 13 4.20 -1.42 9.15
C LEU A 13 5.30 -1.52 8.08
N THR A 14 6.41 -0.82 8.30
CA THR A 14 7.50 -0.73 7.33
C THR A 14 8.13 -2.09 7.08
N GLY A 15 8.43 -2.85 8.12
CA GLY A 15 9.00 -4.19 8.00
C GLY A 15 8.11 -5.16 7.21
N THR A 16 6.82 -5.18 7.52
CA THR A 16 5.86 -6.05 6.80
C THR A 16 5.70 -5.66 5.34
N LEU A 17 5.64 -4.36 5.02
CA LEU A 17 5.49 -3.89 3.64
C LEU A 17 6.78 -4.09 2.81
N ILE A 18 7.96 -3.91 3.39
CA ILE A 18 9.24 -4.23 2.73
C ILE A 18 9.28 -5.72 2.38
N PHE A 19 8.95 -6.59 3.33
CA PHE A 19 8.94 -8.04 3.10
C PHE A 19 7.90 -8.43 2.04
N GLY A 20 6.67 -7.93 2.14
CA GLY A 20 5.60 -8.21 1.18
C GLY A 20 5.91 -7.73 -0.24
N THR A 21 6.47 -6.52 -0.36
CA THR A 21 6.90 -5.99 -1.66
C THR A 21 8.08 -6.80 -2.23
N GLY A 22 9.05 -7.15 -1.40
CA GLY A 22 10.16 -8.00 -1.81
C GLY A 22 9.69 -9.33 -2.37
N ALA A 23 8.71 -9.97 -1.72
CA ALA A 23 8.09 -11.21 -2.19
C ALA A 23 7.34 -11.02 -3.52
N ALA A 24 6.58 -9.93 -3.70
CA ALA A 24 5.87 -9.62 -4.94
C ALA A 24 6.82 -9.33 -6.10
N VAL A 25 7.89 -8.58 -5.85
CA VAL A 25 8.94 -8.32 -6.86
C VAL A 25 9.69 -9.60 -7.21
N ALA A 26 9.97 -10.45 -6.23
CA ALA A 26 10.58 -11.77 -6.48
C ALA A 26 9.70 -12.63 -7.39
N LEU A 27 8.38 -12.67 -7.17
CA LEU A 27 7.43 -13.37 -8.05
C LEU A 27 7.51 -12.88 -9.50
N PHE A 28 7.55 -11.57 -9.69
CA PHE A 28 7.73 -11.00 -11.02
C PHE A 28 9.09 -11.39 -11.61
N ALA A 29 10.16 -11.32 -10.82
CA ALA A 29 11.52 -11.70 -11.25
C ALA A 29 11.66 -13.17 -11.63
N LEU A 30 10.92 -14.09 -10.98
CA LEU A 30 10.91 -15.52 -11.30
C LEU A 30 10.37 -15.85 -12.71
N ARG A 31 9.78 -14.88 -13.40
CA ARG A 31 9.35 -15.02 -14.79
C ARG A 31 10.52 -15.03 -15.78
N PHE A 32 11.62 -14.38 -15.42
CA PHE A 32 12.79 -14.32 -16.28
C PHE A 32 13.55 -15.64 -16.28
N SER A 33 14.10 -16.02 -17.44
CA SER A 33 14.76 -17.31 -17.66
C SER A 33 15.90 -17.60 -16.68
N VAL A 34 16.65 -16.56 -16.29
CA VAL A 34 17.78 -16.68 -15.35
C VAL A 34 17.33 -17.20 -13.98
N LEU A 35 16.10 -16.88 -13.55
CA LEU A 35 15.57 -17.27 -12.25
C LEU A 35 14.56 -18.43 -12.35
N ALA A 36 14.34 -19.00 -13.54
CA ALA A 36 13.36 -20.05 -13.76
C ALA A 36 13.54 -21.29 -12.86
N ARG A 37 14.80 -21.59 -12.46
CA ARG A 37 15.12 -22.70 -11.54
C ARG A 37 14.47 -22.55 -10.15
N PHE A 38 14.08 -21.33 -9.75
CA PHE A 38 13.48 -21.05 -8.46
C PHE A 38 11.95 -20.93 -8.50
N ARG A 39 11.30 -21.24 -9.65
CA ARG A 39 9.84 -21.12 -9.79
C ARG A 39 9.06 -21.98 -8.80
N TYR A 40 9.65 -23.02 -8.24
CA TYR A 40 9.05 -23.82 -7.18
C TYR A 40 8.74 -23.02 -5.91
N LEU A 41 9.40 -21.85 -5.72
CA LEU A 41 9.14 -20.93 -4.61
C LEU A 41 7.93 -20.01 -4.87
N ALA A 42 7.40 -19.94 -6.10
CA ALA A 42 6.35 -18.99 -6.46
C ALA A 42 5.09 -19.09 -5.58
N PRO A 43 4.56 -20.27 -5.21
CA PRO A 43 3.40 -20.33 -4.32
C PRO A 43 3.67 -19.78 -2.92
N ALA A 44 4.86 -20.06 -2.37
CA ALA A 44 5.24 -19.54 -1.05
C ALA A 44 5.44 -18.02 -1.08
N ALA A 45 6.10 -17.49 -2.13
CA ALA A 45 6.30 -16.07 -2.31
C ALA A 45 4.97 -15.32 -2.52
N ASP A 46 4.00 -15.90 -3.26
CA ASP A 46 2.67 -15.33 -3.44
C ASP A 46 1.91 -15.21 -2.13
N MET A 47 1.91 -16.27 -1.32
CA MET A 47 1.27 -16.25 0.00
C MET A 47 1.97 -15.28 0.93
N ALA A 48 3.30 -15.24 0.94
CA ALA A 48 4.09 -14.30 1.74
C ALA A 48 3.77 -12.85 1.36
N ALA A 49 3.73 -12.53 0.05
CA ALA A 49 3.35 -11.20 -0.44
C ALA A 49 1.93 -10.85 0.01
N LEU A 50 0.96 -11.75 -0.20
CA LEU A 50 -0.43 -11.52 0.15
C LEU A 50 -0.62 -11.22 1.64
N PHE A 51 -0.11 -12.10 2.52
CA PHE A 51 -0.28 -11.93 3.97
C PHE A 51 0.46 -10.71 4.51
N ALA A 52 1.71 -10.51 4.10
CA ALA A 52 2.50 -9.37 4.58
C ALA A 52 1.88 -8.04 4.13
N ILE A 53 1.41 -7.94 2.89
CA ILE A 53 0.76 -6.72 2.39
C ILE A 53 -0.61 -6.52 3.07
N TRP A 54 -1.39 -7.57 3.34
CA TRP A 54 -2.61 -7.45 4.14
C TRP A 54 -2.34 -6.89 5.53
N ILE A 55 -1.42 -7.50 6.26
CA ILE A 55 -1.04 -7.06 7.62
C ILE A 55 -0.51 -5.62 7.56
N GLY A 56 0.42 -5.34 6.64
CA GLY A 56 0.99 -4.00 6.47
C GLY A 56 -0.07 -2.93 6.14
N THR A 57 -1.05 -3.26 5.28
CA THR A 57 -2.13 -2.33 4.94
C THR A 57 -3.04 -2.05 6.15
N LEU A 58 -3.39 -3.06 6.95
CA LEU A 58 -4.16 -2.88 8.18
C LEU A 58 -3.38 -2.07 9.23
N VAL A 59 -2.09 -2.36 9.39
CA VAL A 59 -1.21 -1.61 10.32
C VAL A 59 -1.03 -0.17 9.82
N SER A 60 -1.07 0.10 8.51
CA SER A 60 -1.01 1.47 7.98
C SER A 60 -2.23 2.30 8.37
N LEU A 61 -3.42 1.70 8.39
CA LEU A 61 -4.62 2.36 8.92
C LEU A 61 -4.46 2.70 10.42
N ALA A 62 -3.93 1.76 11.21
CA ALA A 62 -3.62 2.00 12.61
C ALA A 62 -2.55 3.10 12.79
N ALA A 63 -1.53 3.14 11.92
CA ALA A 63 -0.52 4.20 11.92
C ALA A 63 -1.11 5.58 11.61
N MET A 64 -2.08 5.67 10.69
CA MET A 64 -2.79 6.92 10.40
C MET A 64 -3.59 7.41 11.60
N VAL A 65 -4.37 6.53 12.24
CA VAL A 65 -5.16 6.85 13.43
C VAL A 65 -4.27 7.30 14.59
N THR A 66 -3.20 6.53 14.86
CA THR A 66 -2.25 6.87 15.94
C THR A 66 -1.46 8.14 15.64
N GLY A 67 -1.11 8.39 14.38
CA GLY A 67 -0.47 9.63 13.92
C GLY A 67 -1.38 10.84 14.08
N ALA A 68 -2.64 10.73 13.69
CA ALA A 68 -3.63 11.80 13.87
C ALA A 68 -3.87 12.12 15.36
N ALA A 69 -3.77 11.14 16.25
CA ALA A 69 -3.94 11.33 17.69
C ALA A 69 -2.74 12.04 18.38
N ILE A 70 -1.60 12.17 17.68
CA ILE A 70 -0.41 12.89 18.20
C ILE A 70 -0.43 14.36 17.81
N HIS A 71 -0.98 14.70 16.65
CA HIS A 71 -1.02 16.06 16.12
C HIS A 71 -2.37 16.71 16.41
N SER A 72 -2.37 18.04 16.66
CA SER A 72 -3.63 18.78 16.72
C SER A 72 -4.30 18.80 15.33
N LEU A 73 -5.62 18.90 15.31
CA LEU A 73 -6.38 19.01 14.06
C LEU A 73 -5.92 20.24 13.26
N GLU A 74 -5.65 21.35 13.93
CA GLU A 74 -5.15 22.58 13.32
C GLU A 74 -3.80 22.35 12.63
N ALA A 75 -2.83 21.70 13.30
CA ALA A 75 -1.54 21.37 12.70
C ALA A 75 -1.70 20.41 11.50
N SER A 76 -2.62 19.45 11.58
CA SER A 76 -2.90 18.49 10.49
C SER A 76 -3.49 19.18 9.25
N LEU A 77 -4.30 20.21 9.43
CA LEU A 77 -4.95 20.92 8.33
C LEU A 77 -4.08 22.04 7.73
N ASN A 78 -3.27 22.71 8.53
CA ASN A 78 -2.56 23.93 8.12
C ASN A 78 -1.07 23.71 7.82
N SER A 79 -0.44 22.65 8.33
CA SER A 79 0.97 22.36 8.06
C SER A 79 1.14 21.66 6.71
N PRO A 80 1.85 22.26 5.72
CA PRO A 80 2.15 21.62 4.44
C PRO A 80 2.86 20.27 4.61
N VAL A 81 3.76 20.17 5.56
CA VAL A 81 4.54 18.96 5.86
C VAL A 81 3.64 17.82 6.34
N ILE A 82 2.73 18.10 7.28
CA ILE A 82 1.81 17.10 7.81
C ILE A 82 0.80 16.69 6.74
N ARG A 83 0.31 17.61 5.91
CA ARG A 83 -0.56 17.33 4.78
C ARG A 83 0.12 16.42 3.75
N ASN A 84 1.39 16.66 3.44
CA ASN A 84 2.17 15.77 2.57
C ASN A 84 2.31 14.36 3.18
N LYS A 85 2.52 14.26 4.49
CA LYS A 85 2.57 12.99 5.20
C LYS A 85 1.25 12.24 5.11
N ILE A 86 0.13 12.91 5.28
CA ILE A 86 -1.21 12.33 5.13
C ILE A 86 -1.43 11.86 3.69
N SER A 87 -1.09 12.71 2.71
CA SER A 87 -1.24 12.39 1.27
C SER A 87 -0.45 11.14 0.88
N SER A 88 0.82 11.07 1.26
CA SER A 88 1.67 9.92 0.97
C SER A 88 1.18 8.65 1.68
N GLY A 89 0.64 8.77 2.90
CA GLY A 89 -0.01 7.67 3.61
C GLY A 89 -1.26 7.15 2.90
N ILE A 90 -2.09 8.03 2.34
CA ILE A 90 -3.26 7.64 1.54
C ILE A 90 -2.81 6.93 0.26
N LEU A 91 -1.82 7.48 -0.47
CA LEU A 91 -1.29 6.87 -1.70
C LEU A 91 -0.67 5.50 -1.45
N LEU A 92 -0.02 5.30 -0.29
CA LEU A 92 0.46 4.00 0.17
C LEU A 92 -0.71 3.01 0.27
N ILE A 93 -1.77 3.37 1.00
CA ILE A 93 -2.94 2.50 1.21
C ILE A 93 -3.64 2.19 -0.11
N VAL A 94 -3.79 3.18 -0.99
CA VAL A 94 -4.40 2.99 -2.32
C VAL A 94 -3.57 2.03 -3.17
N SER A 95 -2.24 2.18 -3.19
CA SER A 95 -1.36 1.32 -3.99
C SER A 95 -1.44 -0.14 -3.55
N TYR A 96 -1.32 -0.40 -2.25
CA TYR A 96 -1.43 -1.76 -1.73
C TYR A 96 -2.87 -2.29 -1.78
N GLY A 97 -3.87 -1.44 -1.55
CA GLY A 97 -5.27 -1.79 -1.68
C GLY A 97 -5.63 -2.24 -3.10
N LEU A 98 -5.13 -1.56 -4.13
CA LEU A 98 -5.27 -1.97 -5.53
C LEU A 98 -4.60 -3.31 -5.80
N PHE A 99 -3.39 -3.53 -5.29
CA PHE A 99 -2.72 -4.84 -5.39
C PHE A 99 -3.57 -5.94 -4.75
N LEU A 100 -4.02 -5.74 -3.52
CA LEU A 100 -4.85 -6.71 -2.80
C LEU A 100 -6.16 -6.99 -3.53
N PHE A 101 -6.81 -5.95 -4.07
CA PHE A 101 -8.02 -6.09 -4.87
C PHE A 101 -7.76 -6.94 -6.11
N LEU A 102 -6.73 -6.63 -6.89
CA LEU A 102 -6.39 -7.40 -8.10
C LEU A 102 -6.05 -8.86 -7.75
N ARG A 103 -5.21 -9.06 -6.71
CA ARG A 103 -4.82 -10.40 -6.29
C ARG A 103 -6.01 -11.22 -5.80
N HIS A 104 -6.96 -10.58 -5.13
CA HIS A 104 -8.18 -11.23 -4.66
C HIS A 104 -9.13 -11.56 -5.81
N ARG A 105 -9.28 -10.63 -6.76
CA ARG A 105 -10.17 -10.76 -7.92
C ARG A 105 -9.69 -11.80 -8.92
N ILE A 106 -8.40 -11.82 -9.24
CA ILE A 106 -7.79 -12.65 -10.29
C ILE A 106 -7.23 -13.94 -9.68
N GLY A 107 -6.93 -13.96 -8.40
CA GLY A 107 -6.28 -15.06 -7.72
C GLY A 107 -4.80 -15.21 -8.11
N PRO A 108 -4.19 -16.41 -7.89
CA PRO A 108 -2.79 -16.66 -8.26
C PRO A 108 -2.51 -16.52 -9.76
N ARG A 109 -3.54 -16.57 -10.60
CA ARG A 109 -3.43 -16.36 -12.05
C ARG A 109 -2.94 -14.97 -12.43
N LEU A 110 -3.01 -13.99 -11.50
CA LEU A 110 -2.42 -12.67 -11.63
C LEU A 110 -0.96 -12.75 -12.11
N TRP A 111 -0.21 -13.71 -11.60
CA TRP A 111 1.19 -13.90 -11.92
C TRP A 111 1.46 -14.65 -13.24
N ASN A 112 0.43 -15.18 -13.90
CA ASN A 112 0.58 -15.92 -15.16
C ASN A 112 0.63 -15.00 -16.40
N ASN A 113 0.14 -13.78 -16.30
CA ASN A 113 0.17 -12.79 -17.37
C ASN A 113 1.28 -11.75 -17.10
N ASP A 114 2.14 -11.48 -18.09
CA ASP A 114 3.29 -10.59 -17.93
C ASP A 114 2.91 -9.16 -17.58
N LEU A 115 1.88 -8.64 -18.24
CA LEU A 115 1.39 -7.28 -18.00
C LEU A 115 0.79 -7.15 -16.59
N MET A 116 -0.02 -8.13 -16.18
CA MET A 116 -0.66 -8.12 -14.86
C MET A 116 0.37 -8.32 -13.74
N ALA A 117 1.34 -9.22 -13.92
CA ALA A 117 2.43 -9.43 -12.99
C ALA A 117 3.31 -8.18 -12.86
N GLY A 118 3.64 -7.54 -13.98
CA GLY A 118 4.38 -6.26 -14.01
C GLY A 118 3.60 -5.15 -13.31
N PHE A 119 2.30 -5.04 -13.57
CA PHE A 119 1.45 -4.05 -12.91
C PHE A 119 1.31 -4.31 -11.41
N ALA A 120 1.17 -5.57 -10.97
CA ALA A 120 1.15 -5.94 -9.56
C ALA A 120 2.47 -5.59 -8.86
N ALA A 121 3.61 -5.90 -9.48
CA ALA A 121 4.93 -5.52 -8.98
C ALA A 121 5.11 -4.00 -8.90
N PHE A 122 4.63 -3.27 -9.91
CA PHE A 122 4.63 -1.80 -9.92
C PHE A 122 3.79 -1.22 -8.77
N LEU A 123 2.58 -1.72 -8.55
CA LEU A 123 1.72 -1.26 -7.45
C LEU A 123 2.37 -1.47 -6.08
N THR A 124 2.99 -2.63 -5.86
CA THR A 124 3.67 -2.89 -4.58
C THR A 124 4.92 -2.04 -4.41
N ALA A 125 5.70 -1.82 -5.48
CA ALA A 125 6.85 -0.92 -5.46
C ALA A 125 6.45 0.55 -5.24
N ALA A 126 5.35 1.01 -5.87
CA ALA A 126 4.78 2.33 -5.64
C ALA A 126 4.31 2.49 -4.19
N GLY A 127 3.64 1.48 -3.63
CA GLY A 127 3.25 1.47 -2.21
C GLY A 127 4.45 1.57 -1.28
N LEU A 128 5.54 0.84 -1.55
CA LEU A 128 6.77 0.93 -0.78
C LEU A 128 7.43 2.31 -0.91
N HIS A 129 7.46 2.88 -2.11
CA HIS A 129 7.94 4.25 -2.32
C HIS A 129 7.18 5.25 -1.44
N TRP A 130 5.84 5.20 -1.43
CA TRP A 130 5.03 6.06 -0.58
C TRP A 130 5.23 5.80 0.91
N ASN A 131 5.49 4.56 1.32
CA ASN A 131 5.86 4.24 2.70
C ASN A 131 7.19 4.93 3.10
N ILE A 132 8.20 4.86 2.24
CA ILE A 132 9.50 5.52 2.46
C ILE A 132 9.32 7.04 2.56
N VAL A 133 8.54 7.65 1.65
CA VAL A 133 8.24 9.10 1.67
C VAL A 133 7.54 9.49 2.98
N THR A 134 6.49 8.76 3.37
CA THR A 134 5.73 9.04 4.62
C THR A 134 6.63 8.97 5.85
N ASN A 135 7.52 7.96 5.90
CA ASN A 135 8.46 7.79 7.01
C ASN A 135 9.54 8.88 7.02
N SER A 136 10.05 9.27 5.85
CA SER A 136 11.01 10.37 5.73
C SER A 136 10.45 11.68 6.24
N ILE A 137 9.22 12.01 5.83
CA ILE A 137 8.52 13.20 6.34
C ILE A 137 8.32 13.08 7.86
N GLY A 138 7.93 11.91 8.36
CA GLY A 138 7.76 11.65 9.79
C GLY A 138 9.07 11.84 10.57
N GLY A 139 10.17 11.34 10.05
CA GLY A 139 11.51 11.55 10.63
C GLY A 139 11.90 13.02 10.70
N THR A 140 11.67 13.77 9.62
CA THR A 140 11.94 15.21 9.58
C THR A 140 11.10 15.99 10.61
N VAL A 141 9.81 15.65 10.75
CA VAL A 141 8.93 16.26 11.78
C VAL A 141 9.42 15.95 13.20
N ALA A 142 10.00 14.75 13.40
CA ALA A 142 10.59 14.33 14.67
C ALA A 142 12.04 14.85 14.89
N GLY A 143 12.60 15.63 13.95
CA GLY A 143 13.98 16.12 14.03
C GLY A 143 15.05 15.08 13.65
N VAL A 144 14.67 13.94 13.08
CA VAL A 144 15.58 12.87 12.66
C VAL A 144 15.50 12.74 11.13
N PRO A 145 16.43 13.32 10.34
CA PRO A 145 16.42 13.20 8.89
C PRO A 145 16.62 11.74 8.46
N SER A 146 15.88 11.30 7.45
CA SER A 146 16.03 9.96 6.90
C SER A 146 17.09 9.90 5.81
N GLY A 147 17.68 8.70 5.59
CA GLY A 147 18.61 8.48 4.49
C GLY A 147 17.98 8.70 3.11
N TYR A 148 16.68 8.41 2.96
CA TYR A 148 15.94 8.64 1.72
C TYR A 148 15.84 10.15 1.41
N GLU A 149 15.57 10.99 2.40
CA GLU A 149 15.53 12.45 2.22
C GLU A 149 16.86 12.98 1.70
N ASN A 150 17.98 12.48 2.23
CA ASN A 150 19.31 12.89 1.78
C ASN A 150 19.56 12.50 0.31
N ILE A 151 19.13 11.30 -0.12
CA ILE A 151 19.26 10.86 -1.51
C ILE A 151 18.44 11.74 -2.44
N VAL A 152 17.20 12.06 -2.08
CA VAL A 152 16.31 12.88 -2.91
C VAL A 152 16.78 14.33 -2.96
N ARG A 153 17.27 14.88 -1.86
CA ARG A 153 17.87 16.23 -1.82
C ARG A 153 19.08 16.37 -2.75
N PHE A 154 19.86 15.31 -2.90
CA PHE A 154 20.98 15.31 -3.84
C PHE A 154 20.50 15.55 -5.30
N SER A 155 19.28 15.11 -5.64
CA SER A 155 18.65 15.40 -6.94
C SER A 155 17.97 16.79 -7.01
N GLY A 156 18.08 17.61 -5.98
CA GLY A 156 17.47 18.95 -5.93
C GLY A 156 15.99 18.95 -5.52
N VAL A 157 15.45 17.82 -5.06
CA VAL A 157 14.04 17.68 -4.65
C VAL A 157 13.90 17.78 -3.13
N GLU A 158 13.05 18.69 -2.67
CA GLU A 158 12.68 18.81 -1.26
C GLU A 158 11.40 18.03 -0.98
N THR A 159 11.52 16.80 -0.45
CA THR A 159 10.39 15.86 -0.26
C THR A 159 9.27 16.42 0.62
N ARG A 160 9.59 17.32 1.55
CA ARG A 160 8.60 17.95 2.43
C ARG A 160 7.57 18.80 1.69
N PHE A 161 7.95 19.37 0.55
CA PHE A 161 7.10 20.28 -0.23
C PHE A 161 6.71 19.73 -1.60
N THR A 162 7.45 18.78 -2.14
CA THR A 162 7.24 18.22 -3.49
C THR A 162 5.90 17.52 -3.65
N TYR A 163 5.42 16.85 -2.59
CA TYR A 163 4.17 16.09 -2.61
C TYR A 163 3.01 16.84 -1.95
N TYR A 164 3.10 18.17 -1.81
CA TYR A 164 2.00 18.93 -1.27
C TYR A 164 0.77 18.88 -2.15
N LEU A 165 -0.30 18.31 -1.62
CA LEU A 165 -1.59 18.21 -2.28
C LEU A 165 -2.63 19.10 -1.58
N PRO A 166 -3.47 19.84 -2.33
CA PRO A 166 -4.62 20.55 -1.77
C PRO A 166 -5.58 19.61 -1.05
N SER A 167 -6.33 20.11 -0.07
CA SER A 167 -7.26 19.28 0.72
C SER A 167 -8.33 18.58 -0.13
N TRP A 168 -8.83 19.23 -1.18
CA TRP A 168 -9.83 18.65 -2.07
C TRP A 168 -9.27 17.44 -2.86
N THR A 169 -7.99 17.46 -3.23
CA THR A 169 -7.33 16.32 -3.89
C THR A 169 -7.25 15.12 -2.95
N LEU A 170 -6.95 15.36 -1.66
CA LEU A 170 -6.94 14.30 -0.65
C LEU A 170 -8.31 13.66 -0.48
N LEU A 171 -9.37 14.48 -0.41
CA LEU A 171 -10.74 14.00 -0.33
C LEU A 171 -11.13 13.20 -1.57
N LEU A 172 -10.72 13.65 -2.75
CA LEU A 172 -10.96 12.93 -4.00
C LEU A 172 -10.28 11.55 -4.01
N ILE A 173 -8.99 11.49 -3.65
CA ILE A 173 -8.24 10.22 -3.57
C ILE A 173 -8.88 9.28 -2.56
N ALA A 174 -9.26 9.80 -1.39
CA ALA A 174 -9.94 9.01 -0.36
C ALA A 174 -11.30 8.49 -0.85
N ALA A 175 -12.11 9.33 -1.52
CA ALA A 175 -13.40 8.94 -2.08
C ALA A 175 -13.25 7.87 -3.17
N VAL A 176 -12.26 8.00 -4.06
CA VAL A 176 -11.95 6.97 -5.06
C VAL A 176 -11.55 5.66 -4.39
N GLY A 177 -10.68 5.70 -3.38
CA GLY A 177 -10.26 4.50 -2.63
C GLY A 177 -11.44 3.79 -1.95
N VAL A 178 -12.32 4.55 -1.28
CA VAL A 178 -13.55 4.01 -0.67
C VAL A 178 -14.49 3.44 -1.73
N GLY A 179 -14.69 4.16 -2.85
CA GLY A 179 -15.52 3.70 -3.97
C GLY A 179 -15.03 2.37 -4.54
N MET A 180 -13.73 2.21 -4.73
CA MET A 180 -13.13 0.95 -5.18
C MET A 180 -13.32 -0.19 -4.18
N LEU A 181 -13.21 0.07 -2.88
CA LEU A 181 -13.50 -0.93 -1.85
C LEU A 181 -14.96 -1.36 -1.89
N VAL A 182 -15.90 -0.40 -1.98
CA VAL A 182 -17.34 -0.70 -2.08
C VAL A 182 -17.63 -1.56 -3.31
N LEU A 183 -17.09 -1.20 -4.48
CA LEU A 183 -17.26 -1.98 -5.71
C LEU A 183 -16.69 -3.39 -5.57
N ALA A 184 -15.55 -3.56 -4.90
CA ALA A 184 -14.95 -4.86 -4.65
C ALA A 184 -15.85 -5.77 -3.80
N PHE A 185 -16.54 -5.21 -2.81
CA PHE A 185 -17.45 -5.96 -1.95
C PHE A 185 -18.81 -6.24 -2.59
N THR A 186 -19.36 -5.31 -3.39
CA THR A 186 -20.68 -5.48 -4.04
C THR A 186 -20.63 -6.51 -5.17
N ASP A 187 -19.57 -6.56 -5.95
CA ASP A 187 -19.44 -7.52 -7.06
C ASP A 187 -19.33 -8.99 -6.59
N ARG A 188 -18.88 -9.25 -5.36
CA ARG A 188 -18.92 -10.60 -4.77
C ARG A 188 -20.34 -11.11 -4.58
N ARG A 189 -21.25 -10.30 -4.06
CA ARG A 189 -22.64 -10.69 -3.81
C ARG A 189 -23.39 -11.08 -5.09
N SER A 190 -23.05 -10.46 -6.23
CA SER A 190 -23.69 -10.79 -7.52
C SER A 190 -23.30 -12.17 -8.04
N LYS A 191 -22.11 -12.68 -7.72
CA LYS A 191 -21.66 -14.01 -8.20
C LYS A 191 -22.16 -15.16 -7.35
N ASP A 192 -22.31 -14.92 -6.05
CA ASP A 192 -22.85 -15.93 -5.14
C ASP A 192 -24.36 -16.16 -5.39
N GLY A 193 -25.12 -15.09 -5.73
CA GLY A 193 -26.53 -15.20 -6.09
C GLY A 193 -26.79 -15.97 -7.40
N VAL A 194 -25.94 -15.83 -8.40
CA VAL A 194 -26.07 -16.55 -9.69
C VAL A 194 -25.73 -18.04 -9.56
N ALA A 195 -24.85 -18.40 -8.61
CA ALA A 195 -24.49 -19.80 -8.37
C ALA A 195 -25.61 -20.57 -7.65
N ASP A 196 -26.34 -19.92 -6.73
CA ASP A 196 -27.46 -20.54 -6.03
C ASP A 196 -28.68 -20.75 -6.94
N ASP A 197 -28.99 -19.82 -7.86
CA ASP A 197 -30.08 -19.96 -8.82
C ASP A 197 -29.83 -21.10 -9.84
N ALA A 198 -28.57 -21.37 -10.17
CA ALA A 198 -28.21 -22.47 -11.07
C ALA A 198 -28.34 -23.87 -10.43
N LEU A 199 -28.33 -23.95 -9.10
CA LEU A 199 -28.47 -25.23 -8.37
C LEU A 199 -29.95 -25.57 -8.07
N VAL A 200 -30.85 -24.59 -8.05
CA VAL A 200 -32.29 -24.75 -7.76
C VAL A 200 -33.11 -25.10 -9.00
N GLY A 201 -32.59 -24.93 -10.21
CA GLY A 201 -33.28 -25.15 -11.47
C GLY A 201 -33.05 -26.53 -12.12
N SER A 202 -32.51 -27.53 -11.41
CA SER A 202 -32.16 -28.85 -11.96
C SER A 202 -33.01 -30.03 -11.42
N ASP A 203 -34.21 -29.77 -10.89
CA ASP A 203 -35.18 -30.82 -10.49
C ASP A 203 -36.28 -31.01 -11.55
#